data_de29c0b0718dba8e3c8d11af9003d869
#
_entry.id   de29c0b0718dba8e3c8d11af9003d869
#
_cell.length_a   1.000
_cell.length_b   1.000
_cell.length_c   1.000
_cell.angle_alpha   90.00
_cell.angle_beta   90.00
_cell.angle_gamma   90.00
#
_symmetry.space_group_name_H-M   'P 1'
#
loop_
_entity.id
_entity.type
_entity.pdbx_description
1 polymer ?
#
loop_
_entity_poly.entity_id
_entity_poly.type
_entity_poly.pdbx_seq_one_letter_code
_entity_poly.pdbx_strand_id
1 'polypeptide(L)'
;MTSKKNTFPLKSWSCVSVGRRALARRLADYFGLSYPYEFTSAALLLIALILLRGITIMHYRFGGDEPQHLHVVWGWARGFVQYRDLADNHMPLFHILYAPIYKLIGDRGTILYWMRIVLQPLYIVAFWCTYRIGSLLFSRRVGVWAAILVGLSFDYAFYSVEFRTDNLWAPLWLLCIAVLLNGALTMRRALISGFLMGLCFGVSMKTSLLFMSILIGGLLTLIFVGRERLGIGWGRIFRALAAFCVSALFVPAAIAGAFALCGIWPQFRYWVFDNNIVPGVRNHPAWWVIIFAVGFPLVILGARRIVTATPEVVVAARRSFVFVTAGFFITALNSFWPFLSRQDYLPFYPLAFVIGTGAVLTVWDRWTRHRDIAKIWRVVPMPALFGVCELLVAMVAPPLWEDRTKLESDLLRDTLKLTEPGDFVFDRKGETVFRQRCFYPVVETFTEERFRRGWMADNVIRRCIDTRSCVATLPDRMPAATFRWIEQNYLPVGKRLRVAGVLLHSSTDGKNFDFETVIPASYKIIARDASTVMGVLDGERYEGKERFLSAGIHTFVQTSAGANLAVLWAQAIDRNFRPIEW
;
A
#
# COMPACT_ATOMS: atom_id res chain seq x y z
N MET A 1 -65.01 45.31 -8.91
CA MET A 1 -63.67 44.84 -9.29
C MET A 1 -63.09 44.03 -8.12
N THR A 2 -63.26 42.70 -8.19
CA THR A 2 -62.83 41.75 -7.13
C THR A 2 -61.56 41.00 -7.60
N SER A 3 -60.44 41.24 -6.90
CA SER A 3 -59.15 40.58 -7.13
C SER A 3 -59.19 39.13 -6.67
N LYS A 4 -59.09 38.18 -7.58
CA LYS A 4 -58.86 36.75 -7.28
C LYS A 4 -57.38 36.53 -6.95
N LYS A 5 -57.06 36.22 -5.70
CA LYS A 5 -55.79 35.69 -5.31
C LYS A 5 -55.65 34.24 -5.79
N ASN A 6 -54.75 33.97 -6.73
CA ASN A 6 -54.33 32.63 -7.12
C ASN A 6 -53.38 32.08 -6.07
N THR A 7 -53.86 31.17 -5.25
CA THR A 7 -53.02 30.33 -4.37
C THR A 7 -52.57 29.11 -5.16
N PHE A 8 -51.27 29.01 -5.45
CA PHE A 8 -50.62 27.80 -6.00
C PHE A 8 -50.69 26.65 -4.97
N PRO A 9 -51.07 25.44 -5.36
CA PRO A 9 -51.20 24.35 -4.41
C PRO A 9 -49.82 23.72 -4.09
N LEU A 10 -49.44 23.71 -2.80
CA LEU A 10 -48.33 23.00 -2.21
C LEU A 10 -48.49 21.46 -2.24
N LYS A 11 -48.96 20.87 -3.34
CA LYS A 11 -49.19 19.42 -3.46
C LYS A 11 -47.99 18.60 -3.99
N SER A 12 -46.92 19.24 -4.48
CA SER A 12 -45.83 18.51 -5.13
C SER A 12 -44.81 17.87 -4.15
N TRP A 13 -44.68 18.37 -2.94
CA TRP A 13 -43.70 17.87 -1.97
C TRP A 13 -44.11 16.59 -1.23
N SER A 14 -45.39 16.35 -1.05
CA SER A 14 -45.92 15.16 -0.38
C SER A 14 -45.77 13.88 -1.20
N CYS A 15 -45.98 13.94 -2.51
CA CYS A 15 -45.83 12.78 -3.41
C CYS A 15 -44.36 12.32 -3.53
N VAL A 16 -43.39 13.26 -3.58
CA VAL A 16 -41.97 12.95 -3.63
C VAL A 16 -41.48 12.30 -2.31
N SER A 17 -42.02 12.77 -1.17
CA SER A 17 -41.66 12.20 0.15
C SER A 17 -42.23 10.79 0.36
N VAL A 18 -43.42 10.51 -0.13
CA VAL A 18 -44.04 9.18 -0.08
C VAL A 18 -43.27 8.20 -0.95
N GLY A 19 -42.85 8.61 -2.16
CA GLY A 19 -42.03 7.79 -3.04
C GLY A 19 -40.68 7.46 -2.44
N ARG A 20 -39.99 8.43 -1.80
CA ARG A 20 -38.71 8.23 -1.12
C ARG A 20 -38.81 7.27 0.06
N ARG A 21 -39.81 7.37 0.91
CA ARG A 21 -40.04 6.44 2.03
C ARG A 21 -40.35 5.02 1.55
N ALA A 22 -41.11 4.86 0.49
CA ALA A 22 -41.41 3.55 -0.11
C ALA A 22 -40.14 2.90 -0.69
N LEU A 23 -39.30 3.68 -1.39
CA LEU A 23 -38.02 3.20 -1.91
C LEU A 23 -37.08 2.79 -0.77
N ALA A 24 -36.91 3.61 0.27
CA ALA A 24 -36.07 3.31 1.43
C ALA A 24 -36.54 2.04 2.14
N ARG A 25 -37.84 1.81 2.30
CA ARG A 25 -38.40 0.57 2.87
C ARG A 25 -38.11 -0.63 1.98
N ARG A 26 -38.29 -0.54 0.67
CA ARG A 26 -37.93 -1.63 -0.26
C ARG A 26 -36.44 -2.00 -0.22
N LEU A 27 -35.57 -1.01 -0.14
CA LEU A 27 -34.13 -1.25 0.01
C LEU A 27 -33.80 -1.90 1.35
N ALA A 28 -34.41 -1.45 2.46
CA ALA A 28 -34.24 -2.07 3.77
C ALA A 28 -34.66 -3.55 3.74
N ASP A 29 -35.86 -3.85 3.17
CA ASP A 29 -36.36 -5.20 3.03
C ASP A 29 -35.44 -6.06 2.14
N TYR A 30 -34.92 -5.51 1.03
CA TYR A 30 -33.99 -6.22 0.16
C TYR A 30 -32.70 -6.59 0.88
N PHE A 31 -32.15 -5.71 1.71
CA PHE A 31 -30.95 -5.95 2.48
C PHE A 31 -31.21 -6.70 3.80
N GLY A 32 -32.48 -6.91 4.17
CA GLY A 32 -32.88 -7.55 5.43
C GLY A 32 -32.60 -6.68 6.66
N LEU A 33 -32.58 -5.36 6.50
CA LEU A 33 -32.39 -4.38 7.55
C LEU A 33 -33.73 -3.94 8.13
N SER A 34 -33.82 -3.76 9.45
CA SER A 34 -35.01 -3.23 10.10
C SER A 34 -35.20 -1.74 9.77
N TYR A 35 -36.35 -1.41 9.20
CA TYR A 35 -36.72 0.00 8.92
C TYR A 35 -37.50 0.60 10.10
N PRO A 36 -37.30 1.88 10.43
CA PRO A 36 -36.35 2.81 9.80
C PRO A 36 -34.94 2.80 10.40
N TYR A 37 -34.79 2.40 11.65
CA TYR A 37 -33.60 2.68 12.46
C TYR A 37 -32.33 1.99 11.94
N GLU A 38 -32.38 0.70 11.69
CA GLU A 38 -31.20 -0.04 11.24
C GLU A 38 -30.75 0.39 9.84
N PHE A 39 -31.73 0.59 8.95
CA PHE A 39 -31.46 1.08 7.60
C PHE A 39 -30.82 2.48 7.61
N THR A 40 -31.38 3.39 8.43
CA THR A 40 -30.87 4.76 8.52
C THR A 40 -29.45 4.77 9.13
N SER A 41 -29.21 3.98 10.18
CA SER A 41 -27.88 3.86 10.78
C SER A 41 -26.83 3.31 9.79
N ALA A 42 -27.19 2.26 9.04
CA ALA A 42 -26.31 1.69 8.01
C ALA A 42 -26.02 2.71 6.89
N ALA A 43 -27.03 3.47 6.45
CA ALA A 43 -26.88 4.51 5.43
C ALA A 43 -25.99 5.66 5.91
N LEU A 44 -26.18 6.14 7.14
CA LEU A 44 -25.35 7.20 7.73
C LEU A 44 -23.89 6.76 7.88
N LEU A 45 -23.65 5.54 8.37
CA LEU A 45 -22.29 5.00 8.50
C LEU A 45 -21.63 4.74 7.13
N LEU A 46 -22.39 4.36 6.12
CA LEU A 46 -21.87 4.25 4.75
C LEU A 46 -21.46 5.63 4.19
N ILE A 47 -22.25 6.66 4.43
CA ILE A 47 -21.89 8.04 4.07
C ILE A 47 -20.63 8.48 4.82
N ALA A 48 -20.58 8.23 6.14
CA ALA A 48 -19.41 8.53 6.95
C ALA A 48 -18.16 7.79 6.44
N LEU A 49 -18.29 6.52 6.04
CA LEU A 49 -17.22 5.75 5.42
C LEU A 49 -16.71 6.37 4.11
N ILE A 50 -17.60 6.82 3.24
CA ILE A 50 -17.22 7.49 1.99
C ILE A 50 -16.47 8.80 2.27
N LEU A 51 -16.95 9.59 3.23
CA LEU A 51 -16.29 10.82 3.65
C LEU A 51 -14.92 10.55 4.28
N LEU A 52 -14.85 9.59 5.21
CA LEU A 52 -13.60 9.13 5.81
C LEU A 52 -12.60 8.71 4.74
N ARG A 53 -13.06 7.97 3.74
CA ARG A 53 -12.22 7.52 2.63
C ARG A 53 -11.65 8.69 1.82
N GLY A 54 -12.47 9.69 1.51
CA GLY A 54 -12.03 10.92 0.84
C GLY A 54 -10.97 11.67 1.65
N ILE A 55 -11.21 11.88 2.95
CA ILE A 55 -10.28 12.52 3.87
C ILE A 55 -8.97 11.72 3.96
N THR A 56 -9.04 10.40 4.08
CA THR A 56 -7.87 9.53 4.18
C THR A 56 -6.99 9.59 2.92
N ILE A 57 -7.57 9.64 1.73
CA ILE A 57 -6.83 9.81 0.47
C ILE A 57 -6.03 11.11 0.49
N MET A 58 -6.61 12.20 1.01
CA MET A 58 -6.04 13.54 0.90
C MET A 58 -5.12 13.92 2.07
N HIS A 59 -5.33 13.37 3.28
CA HIS A 59 -4.66 13.84 4.49
C HIS A 59 -3.80 12.78 5.17
N TYR A 60 -4.12 11.50 4.99
CA TYR A 60 -3.34 10.44 5.61
C TYR A 60 -1.96 10.34 4.98
N ARG A 61 -0.91 10.30 5.82
CA ARG A 61 0.48 10.22 5.38
C ARG A 61 0.68 9.21 4.25
N PHE A 62 1.57 9.50 3.32
CA PHE A 62 2.02 8.48 2.39
C PHE A 62 2.91 7.46 3.10
N GLY A 63 2.63 6.17 2.90
CA GLY A 63 3.47 5.09 3.36
C GLY A 63 4.82 5.11 2.61
N GLY A 64 5.91 4.79 3.30
CA GLY A 64 7.23 4.84 2.67
C GLY A 64 7.42 3.90 1.47
N ASP A 65 6.52 2.93 1.27
CA ASP A 65 6.57 2.02 0.12
C ASP A 65 5.72 2.52 -1.06
N GLU A 66 4.82 3.51 -0.87
CA GLU A 66 4.03 4.06 -1.97
C GLU A 66 4.91 4.72 -3.05
N PRO A 67 5.88 5.60 -2.69
CA PRO A 67 6.83 6.13 -3.67
C PRO A 67 7.70 5.04 -4.31
N GLN A 68 8.12 4.00 -3.56
CA GLN A 68 8.89 2.88 -4.09
C GLN A 68 8.13 2.15 -5.20
N HIS A 69 6.87 1.75 -4.94
CA HIS A 69 6.04 1.11 -5.96
C HIS A 69 5.80 2.05 -7.15
N LEU A 70 5.60 3.33 -6.88
CA LEU A 70 5.39 4.32 -7.92
C LEU A 70 6.64 4.54 -8.79
N HIS A 71 7.85 4.48 -8.20
CA HIS A 71 9.12 4.54 -8.95
C HIS A 71 9.24 3.37 -9.94
N VAL A 72 8.86 2.16 -9.54
CA VAL A 72 8.85 1.01 -10.44
C VAL A 72 7.80 1.16 -11.55
N VAL A 73 6.61 1.67 -11.22
CA VAL A 73 5.56 1.99 -12.20
C VAL A 73 6.04 3.07 -13.19
N TRP A 74 6.68 4.14 -12.71
CA TRP A 74 7.31 5.16 -13.53
C TRP A 74 8.34 4.55 -14.48
N GLY A 75 9.19 3.66 -13.98
CA GLY A 75 10.18 2.98 -14.79
C GLY A 75 9.56 2.19 -15.93
N TRP A 76 8.55 1.37 -15.68
CA TRP A 76 7.79 0.67 -16.73
C TRP A 76 7.18 1.64 -17.75
N ALA A 77 6.64 2.77 -17.30
CA ALA A 77 6.07 3.80 -18.18
C ALA A 77 7.12 4.48 -19.06
N ARG A 78 8.39 4.51 -18.62
CA ARG A 78 9.55 5.03 -19.36
C ARG A 78 10.28 3.98 -20.20
N GLY A 79 9.85 2.72 -20.17
CA GLY A 79 10.47 1.62 -20.92
C GLY A 79 11.63 0.93 -20.20
N PHE A 80 11.84 1.23 -18.92
CA PHE A 80 12.77 0.46 -18.09
C PHE A 80 12.18 -0.90 -17.74
N VAL A 81 13.03 -1.88 -17.55
CA VAL A 81 12.62 -3.25 -17.22
C VAL A 81 12.96 -3.54 -15.76
N GLN A 82 11.93 -3.87 -14.98
CA GLN A 82 12.08 -4.30 -13.58
C GLN A 82 13.08 -5.45 -13.46
N TYR A 83 13.87 -5.45 -12.42
CA TYR A 83 14.98 -6.36 -12.09
C TYR A 83 16.24 -6.18 -12.94
N ARG A 84 16.18 -5.59 -14.15
CA ARG A 84 17.37 -5.25 -14.92
C ARG A 84 17.79 -3.79 -14.68
N ASP A 85 16.85 -2.87 -14.87
CA ASP A 85 17.13 -1.42 -14.81
C ASP A 85 16.70 -0.82 -13.47
N LEU A 86 15.75 -1.47 -12.80
CA LEU A 86 15.17 -1.05 -11.52
C LEU A 86 15.14 -2.25 -10.57
N ALA A 87 15.76 -2.12 -9.39
CA ALA A 87 15.65 -3.11 -8.35
C ALA A 87 14.27 -3.04 -7.69
N ASP A 88 13.65 -4.20 -7.51
CA ASP A 88 12.43 -4.36 -6.74
C ASP A 88 12.27 -5.81 -6.29
N ASN A 89 11.78 -6.01 -5.07
CA ASN A 89 11.65 -7.33 -4.45
C ASN A 89 10.21 -7.90 -4.53
N HIS A 90 9.33 -7.26 -5.29
CA HIS A 90 7.93 -7.69 -5.49
C HIS A 90 7.74 -8.33 -6.86
N MET A 91 6.66 -9.11 -6.99
CA MET A 91 6.19 -9.59 -8.29
C MET A 91 5.68 -8.44 -9.17
N PRO A 92 5.83 -8.52 -10.52
CA PRO A 92 5.74 -7.34 -11.37
C PRO A 92 4.32 -6.92 -11.78
N LEU A 93 3.30 -7.77 -11.58
CA LEU A 93 1.97 -7.55 -12.17
C LEU A 93 1.34 -6.22 -11.77
N PHE A 94 1.48 -5.81 -10.48
CA PHE A 94 0.97 -4.53 -10.01
C PHE A 94 1.59 -3.37 -10.81
N HIS A 95 2.90 -3.35 -10.94
CA HIS A 95 3.63 -2.28 -11.60
C HIS A 95 3.31 -2.20 -13.09
N ILE A 96 3.25 -3.34 -13.77
CA ILE A 96 2.88 -3.42 -15.20
C ILE A 96 1.45 -2.90 -15.43
N LEU A 97 0.49 -3.26 -14.57
CA LEU A 97 -0.90 -2.83 -14.72
C LEU A 97 -1.07 -1.32 -14.55
N TYR A 98 -0.31 -0.69 -13.65
CA TYR A 98 -0.44 0.73 -13.37
C TYR A 98 0.45 1.63 -14.23
N ALA A 99 1.44 1.09 -14.95
CA ALA A 99 2.31 1.87 -15.84
C ALA A 99 1.56 2.62 -16.96
N PRO A 100 0.59 2.04 -17.68
CA PRO A 100 -0.22 2.78 -18.65
C PRO A 100 -1.02 3.92 -18.03
N ILE A 101 -1.57 3.71 -16.84
CA ILE A 101 -2.34 4.73 -16.12
C ILE A 101 -1.43 5.88 -15.69
N TYR A 102 -0.25 5.54 -15.16
CA TYR A 102 0.78 6.54 -14.85
C TYR A 102 1.14 7.37 -16.08
N LYS A 103 1.33 6.73 -17.24
CA LYS A 103 1.68 7.41 -18.50
C LYS A 103 0.61 8.43 -18.92
N LEU A 104 -0.68 8.17 -18.62
CA LEU A 104 -1.77 9.10 -18.87
C LEU A 104 -1.77 10.28 -17.90
N ILE A 105 -1.39 10.07 -16.64
CA ILE A 105 -1.37 11.12 -15.62
C ILE A 105 -0.13 11.99 -15.75
N GLY A 106 1.04 11.40 -15.98
CA GLY A 106 2.34 12.07 -16.14
C GLY A 106 3.02 12.48 -14.83
N ASP A 107 4.27 12.97 -14.97
CA ASP A 107 5.10 13.41 -13.86
C ASP A 107 4.52 14.67 -13.18
N ARG A 108 4.20 14.57 -11.90
CA ARG A 108 3.69 15.69 -11.08
C ARG A 108 3.87 15.45 -9.59
N GLY A 109 4.09 16.50 -8.81
CA GLY A 109 4.26 16.38 -7.36
C GLY A 109 3.05 15.77 -6.63
N THR A 110 1.86 15.85 -7.24
CA THR A 110 0.60 15.31 -6.68
C THR A 110 0.29 13.87 -7.13
N ILE A 111 1.20 13.18 -7.80
CA ILE A 111 0.95 11.88 -8.43
C ILE A 111 0.45 10.81 -7.45
N LEU A 112 0.95 10.80 -6.21
CA LEU A 112 0.55 9.82 -5.20
C LEU A 112 -0.95 9.90 -4.85
N TYR A 113 -1.55 11.10 -4.82
CA TYR A 113 -2.99 11.25 -4.63
C TYR A 113 -3.77 10.62 -5.79
N TRP A 114 -3.33 10.88 -7.03
CA TRP A 114 -3.97 10.29 -8.21
C TRP A 114 -3.89 8.77 -8.20
N MET A 115 -2.75 8.21 -7.81
CA MET A 115 -2.60 6.75 -7.74
C MET A 115 -3.47 6.13 -6.64
N ARG A 116 -3.66 6.81 -5.51
CA ARG A 116 -4.64 6.40 -4.48
C ARG A 116 -6.08 6.45 -5.01
N ILE A 117 -6.44 7.47 -5.80
CA ILE A 117 -7.77 7.56 -6.44
C ILE A 117 -7.96 6.41 -7.43
N VAL A 118 -6.96 6.10 -8.24
CA VAL A 118 -7.00 5.00 -9.23
C VAL A 118 -7.21 3.63 -8.58
N LEU A 119 -6.83 3.45 -7.32
CA LEU A 119 -7.09 2.21 -6.57
C LEU A 119 -8.55 2.06 -6.08
N GLN A 120 -9.37 3.13 -6.10
CA GLN A 120 -10.70 3.06 -5.49
C GLN A 120 -11.66 2.02 -6.10
N PRO A 121 -11.62 1.71 -7.41
CA PRO A 121 -12.40 0.60 -7.96
C PRO A 121 -12.10 -0.75 -7.29
N LEU A 122 -10.83 -1.01 -6.93
CA LEU A 122 -10.45 -2.24 -6.22
C LEU A 122 -11.01 -2.28 -4.80
N TYR A 123 -11.02 -1.13 -4.12
CA TYR A 123 -11.67 -1.02 -2.81
C TYR A 123 -13.17 -1.33 -2.89
N ILE A 124 -13.87 -0.81 -3.93
CA ILE A 124 -15.28 -1.11 -4.16
C ILE A 124 -15.48 -2.61 -4.43
N VAL A 125 -14.60 -3.25 -5.20
CA VAL A 125 -14.63 -4.71 -5.42
C VAL A 125 -14.48 -5.47 -4.10
N ALA A 126 -13.52 -5.09 -3.25
CA ALA A 126 -13.32 -5.73 -1.94
C ALA A 126 -14.54 -5.54 -1.03
N PHE A 127 -15.13 -4.35 -1.00
CA PHE A 127 -16.35 -4.04 -0.25
C PHE A 127 -17.53 -4.90 -0.73
N TRP A 128 -17.73 -4.98 -2.04
CA TRP A 128 -18.77 -5.83 -2.63
C TRP A 128 -18.54 -7.32 -2.35
N CYS A 129 -17.29 -7.81 -2.45
CA CYS A 129 -16.95 -9.19 -2.11
C CYS A 129 -17.26 -9.50 -0.64
N THR A 130 -16.94 -8.59 0.28
CA THR A 130 -17.24 -8.73 1.71
C THR A 130 -18.75 -8.85 1.92
N TYR A 131 -19.54 -7.94 1.34
CA TYR A 131 -21.01 -8.03 1.34
C TYR A 131 -21.49 -9.37 0.79
N ARG A 132 -20.96 -9.80 -0.36
CA ARG A 132 -21.41 -11.03 -1.03
C ARG A 132 -21.06 -12.27 -0.22
N ILE A 133 -19.85 -12.36 0.31
CA ILE A 133 -19.41 -13.48 1.17
C ILE A 133 -20.29 -13.54 2.43
N GLY A 134 -20.50 -12.41 3.12
CA GLY A 134 -21.38 -12.35 4.29
C GLY A 134 -22.82 -12.79 4.00
N SER A 135 -23.33 -12.37 2.83
CA SER A 135 -24.67 -12.76 2.37
C SER A 135 -24.79 -14.26 2.07
N LEU A 136 -23.74 -14.88 1.56
CA LEU A 136 -23.69 -16.32 1.24
C LEU A 136 -23.50 -17.21 2.47
N LEU A 137 -22.80 -16.71 3.48
CA LEU A 137 -22.52 -17.45 4.72
C LEU A 137 -23.65 -17.32 5.74
N PHE A 138 -24.26 -16.15 5.83
CA PHE A 138 -25.25 -15.85 6.88
C PHE A 138 -26.53 -15.22 6.28
N SER A 139 -26.48 -13.91 6.02
CA SER A 139 -27.62 -13.18 5.47
C SER A 139 -27.16 -11.86 4.81
N ARG A 140 -28.02 -11.26 4.00
CA ARG A 140 -27.75 -9.92 3.41
C ARG A 140 -27.48 -8.88 4.49
N ARG A 141 -28.19 -8.94 5.63
CA ARG A 141 -27.99 -8.08 6.80
C ARG A 141 -26.54 -8.18 7.32
N VAL A 142 -26.03 -9.41 7.53
CA VAL A 142 -24.64 -9.65 7.93
C VAL A 142 -23.67 -9.13 6.88
N GLY A 143 -23.97 -9.35 5.59
CA GLY A 143 -23.13 -8.84 4.49
C GLY A 143 -22.98 -7.32 4.52
N VAL A 144 -24.08 -6.57 4.68
CA VAL A 144 -24.06 -5.10 4.76
C VAL A 144 -23.22 -4.63 5.96
N TRP A 145 -23.52 -5.16 7.13
CA TRP A 145 -22.81 -4.75 8.35
C TRP A 145 -21.35 -5.12 8.33
N ALA A 146 -20.99 -6.32 7.88
CA ALA A 146 -19.59 -6.73 7.77
C ALA A 146 -18.79 -5.82 6.81
N ALA A 147 -19.38 -5.43 5.68
CA ALA A 147 -18.76 -4.53 4.72
C ALA A 147 -18.57 -3.11 5.30
N ILE A 148 -19.58 -2.57 5.99
CA ILE A 148 -19.46 -1.25 6.64
C ILE A 148 -18.41 -1.29 7.75
N LEU A 149 -18.48 -2.30 8.64
CA LEU A 149 -17.59 -2.40 9.80
C LEU A 149 -16.13 -2.60 9.40
N VAL A 150 -15.84 -3.47 8.42
CA VAL A 150 -14.45 -3.61 7.94
C VAL A 150 -13.95 -2.32 7.31
N GLY A 151 -14.80 -1.63 6.53
CA GLY A 151 -14.43 -0.36 5.90
C GLY A 151 -14.12 0.75 6.92
N LEU A 152 -14.79 0.76 8.07
CA LEU A 152 -14.56 1.72 9.16
C LEU A 152 -13.44 1.29 10.10
N SER A 153 -13.07 -0.01 10.13
CA SER A 153 -12.02 -0.50 11.03
C SER A 153 -10.68 0.18 10.74
N PHE A 154 -9.98 0.58 11.79
CA PHE A 154 -8.78 1.40 11.73
C PHE A 154 -7.76 0.89 10.72
N ASP A 155 -7.28 -0.33 10.89
CA ASP A 155 -6.23 -0.86 10.01
C ASP A 155 -6.69 -0.97 8.54
N TYR A 156 -7.91 -1.44 8.30
CA TYR A 156 -8.39 -1.58 6.93
C TYR A 156 -8.66 -0.23 6.27
N ALA A 157 -9.23 0.74 7.00
CA ALA A 157 -9.51 2.08 6.48
C ALA A 157 -8.25 2.79 5.99
N PHE A 158 -7.14 2.70 6.75
CA PHE A 158 -5.89 3.42 6.45
C PHE A 158 -4.97 2.65 5.52
N TYR A 159 -4.76 1.35 5.72
CA TYR A 159 -3.83 0.60 4.88
C TYR A 159 -4.40 0.21 3.51
N SER A 160 -5.72 0.16 3.37
CA SER A 160 -6.34 -0.07 2.05
C SER A 160 -6.32 1.15 1.13
N VAL A 161 -5.88 2.33 1.59
CA VAL A 161 -5.74 3.53 0.74
C VAL A 161 -4.37 3.62 0.05
N GLU A 162 -3.34 3.02 0.64
CA GLU A 162 -1.96 3.13 0.19
C GLU A 162 -1.77 2.56 -1.22
N PHE A 163 -0.97 3.24 -2.06
CA PHE A 163 -0.64 2.75 -3.40
C PHE A 163 0.42 1.64 -3.30
N ARG A 164 -0.05 0.42 -2.99
CA ARG A 164 0.78 -0.76 -2.74
C ARG A 164 0.22 -2.01 -3.38
N THR A 165 1.09 -2.98 -3.60
CA THR A 165 0.75 -4.30 -4.15
C THR A 165 -0.38 -4.99 -3.38
N ASP A 166 -0.42 -4.83 -2.04
CA ASP A 166 -1.42 -5.47 -1.18
C ASP A 166 -2.85 -5.02 -1.52
N ASN A 167 -3.02 -3.80 -2.06
CA ASN A 167 -4.32 -3.24 -2.46
C ASN A 167 -4.83 -3.70 -3.84
N LEU A 168 -4.05 -4.47 -4.59
CA LEU A 168 -4.51 -5.30 -5.70
C LEU A 168 -4.69 -6.76 -5.25
N TRP A 169 -3.77 -7.25 -4.43
CA TRP A 169 -3.72 -8.63 -3.96
C TRP A 169 -4.97 -9.04 -3.15
N ALA A 170 -5.35 -8.22 -2.15
CA ALA A 170 -6.50 -8.53 -1.29
C ALA A 170 -7.86 -8.54 -2.04
N PRO A 171 -8.21 -7.59 -2.91
CA PRO A 171 -9.42 -7.65 -3.71
C PRO A 171 -9.49 -8.85 -4.66
N LEU A 172 -8.38 -9.22 -5.32
CA LEU A 172 -8.30 -10.41 -6.17
C LEU A 172 -8.55 -11.69 -5.38
N TRP A 173 -7.96 -11.80 -4.18
CA TRP A 173 -8.22 -12.89 -3.26
C TRP A 173 -9.69 -12.98 -2.84
N LEU A 174 -10.30 -11.87 -2.42
CA LEU A 174 -11.70 -11.84 -2.01
C LEU A 174 -12.63 -12.21 -3.17
N LEU A 175 -12.30 -11.78 -4.38
CA LEU A 175 -13.05 -12.16 -5.58
C LEU A 175 -12.93 -13.66 -5.87
N CYS A 176 -11.73 -14.25 -5.69
CA CYS A 176 -11.51 -15.69 -5.79
C CYS A 176 -12.44 -16.46 -4.81
N ILE A 177 -12.47 -16.05 -3.54
CA ILE A 177 -13.34 -16.65 -2.53
C ILE A 177 -14.82 -16.47 -2.89
N ALA A 178 -15.23 -15.27 -3.31
CA ALA A 178 -16.62 -15.00 -3.69
C ALA A 178 -17.08 -15.88 -4.87
N VAL A 179 -16.21 -16.12 -5.86
CA VAL A 179 -16.48 -17.01 -7.01
C VAL A 179 -16.63 -18.45 -6.55
N LEU A 180 -15.74 -18.95 -5.68
CA LEU A 180 -15.82 -20.32 -5.14
C LEU A 180 -17.11 -20.55 -4.35
N LEU A 181 -17.54 -19.58 -3.56
CA LEU A 181 -18.73 -19.69 -2.72
C LEU A 181 -20.06 -19.54 -3.49
N ASN A 182 -20.05 -18.96 -4.68
CA ASN A 182 -21.28 -18.54 -5.38
C ASN A 182 -22.04 -19.70 -6.06
N GLY A 183 -21.93 -20.93 -5.56
CA GLY A 183 -22.73 -22.10 -6.00
C GLY A 183 -21.91 -23.38 -6.07
N ALA A 184 -22.40 -24.37 -6.85
CA ALA A 184 -21.76 -25.67 -6.96
C ALA A 184 -20.36 -25.61 -7.56
N LEU A 185 -19.49 -26.54 -7.18
CA LEU A 185 -18.15 -26.71 -7.73
C LEU A 185 -18.24 -27.13 -9.19
N THR A 186 -17.92 -26.22 -10.11
CA THR A 186 -17.92 -26.45 -11.55
C THR A 186 -16.52 -26.17 -12.13
N MET A 187 -16.20 -26.77 -13.28
CA MET A 187 -14.95 -26.55 -13.99
C MET A 187 -14.71 -25.06 -14.26
N ARG A 188 -15.74 -24.34 -14.76
CA ARG A 188 -15.66 -22.91 -15.06
C ARG A 188 -15.29 -22.09 -13.81
N ARG A 189 -15.89 -22.35 -12.65
CA ARG A 189 -15.56 -21.65 -11.40
C ARG A 189 -14.16 -21.99 -10.93
N ALA A 190 -13.74 -23.24 -11.03
CA ALA A 190 -12.39 -23.66 -10.70
C ALA A 190 -11.33 -22.92 -11.57
N LEU A 191 -11.56 -22.83 -12.88
CA LEU A 191 -10.69 -22.11 -13.80
C LEU A 191 -10.63 -20.60 -13.47
N ILE A 192 -11.80 -19.96 -13.27
CA ILE A 192 -11.84 -18.51 -12.93
C ILE A 192 -11.14 -18.27 -11.58
N SER A 193 -11.43 -19.07 -10.56
CA SER A 193 -10.82 -18.90 -9.24
C SER A 193 -9.31 -19.19 -9.28
N GLY A 194 -8.89 -20.20 -10.03
CA GLY A 194 -7.47 -20.48 -10.26
C GLY A 194 -6.78 -19.31 -10.98
N PHE A 195 -7.39 -18.75 -12.02
CA PHE A 195 -6.83 -17.60 -12.71
C PHE A 195 -6.69 -16.36 -11.81
N LEU A 196 -7.71 -16.07 -10.97
CA LEU A 196 -7.64 -15.01 -9.96
C LEU A 196 -6.52 -15.27 -8.96
N MET A 197 -6.33 -16.52 -8.54
CA MET A 197 -5.20 -16.93 -7.70
C MET A 197 -3.86 -16.74 -8.42
N GLY A 198 -3.80 -17.04 -9.72
CA GLY A 198 -2.63 -16.78 -10.56
C GLY A 198 -2.29 -15.29 -10.64
N LEU A 199 -3.31 -14.42 -10.77
CA LEU A 199 -3.13 -12.96 -10.67
C LEU A 199 -2.57 -12.57 -9.30
N CYS A 200 -3.09 -13.15 -8.20
CA CYS A 200 -2.53 -12.94 -6.85
C CYS A 200 -1.04 -13.33 -6.79
N PHE A 201 -0.64 -14.46 -7.36
CA PHE A 201 0.78 -14.85 -7.47
C PHE A 201 1.60 -13.85 -8.29
N GLY A 202 1.03 -13.30 -9.35
CA GLY A 202 1.67 -12.23 -10.13
C GLY A 202 1.90 -10.93 -9.35
N VAL A 203 1.21 -10.74 -8.21
CA VAL A 203 1.33 -9.56 -7.34
C VAL A 203 2.22 -9.82 -6.14
N SER A 204 2.08 -10.96 -5.47
CA SER A 204 2.77 -11.21 -4.20
C SER A 204 3.08 -12.70 -3.98
N MET A 205 4.30 -13.00 -3.53
CA MET A 205 4.72 -14.35 -3.13
C MET A 205 3.96 -14.87 -1.88
N LYS A 206 3.41 -13.98 -1.05
CA LYS A 206 2.54 -14.35 0.08
C LYS A 206 1.29 -15.12 -0.35
N THR A 207 0.96 -15.08 -1.64
CA THR A 207 -0.10 -15.87 -2.26
C THR A 207 0.06 -17.38 -2.03
N SER A 208 1.28 -17.87 -1.81
CA SER A 208 1.51 -19.27 -1.44
C SER A 208 0.72 -19.69 -0.19
N LEU A 209 0.64 -18.79 0.81
CA LEU A 209 -0.16 -19.04 2.02
C LEU A 209 -1.67 -19.00 1.73
N LEU A 210 -2.13 -18.10 0.87
CA LEU A 210 -3.53 -18.04 0.43
C LEU A 210 -3.92 -19.28 -0.39
N PHE A 211 -3.05 -19.72 -1.29
CA PHE A 211 -3.24 -20.92 -2.08
C PHE A 211 -3.38 -22.17 -1.19
N MET A 212 -2.44 -22.35 -0.27
CA MET A 212 -2.50 -23.44 0.70
C MET A 212 -3.75 -23.36 1.59
N SER A 213 -4.19 -22.15 1.96
CA SER A 213 -5.39 -21.98 2.77
C SER A 213 -6.67 -22.44 2.07
N ILE A 214 -6.79 -22.24 0.74
CA ILE A 214 -7.89 -22.78 -0.06
C ILE A 214 -7.85 -24.32 -0.09
N LEU A 215 -6.67 -24.90 -0.33
CA LEU A 215 -6.52 -26.37 -0.40
C LEU A 215 -6.88 -27.02 0.93
N ILE A 216 -6.34 -26.51 2.03
CA ILE A 216 -6.62 -27.00 3.38
C ILE A 216 -8.09 -26.76 3.76
N GLY A 217 -8.62 -25.55 3.46
CA GLY A 217 -10.02 -25.22 3.68
C GLY A 217 -10.97 -26.14 2.93
N GLY A 218 -10.68 -26.44 1.66
CA GLY A 218 -11.43 -27.39 0.84
C GLY A 218 -11.35 -28.81 1.38
N LEU A 219 -10.14 -29.28 1.70
CA LEU A 219 -9.91 -30.64 2.24
C LEU A 219 -10.65 -30.87 3.56
N LEU A 220 -10.48 -29.97 4.54
CA LEU A 220 -11.13 -30.11 5.84
C LEU A 220 -12.66 -29.97 5.73
N THR A 221 -13.15 -29.13 4.82
CA THR A 221 -14.60 -29.06 4.56
C THR A 221 -15.13 -30.39 4.01
N LEU A 222 -14.44 -31.05 3.09
CA LEU A 222 -14.81 -32.36 2.56
C LEU A 222 -14.79 -33.45 3.65
N ILE A 223 -13.82 -33.40 4.57
CA ILE A 223 -13.72 -34.32 5.70
C ILE A 223 -14.88 -34.12 6.68
N PHE A 224 -15.19 -32.88 7.07
CA PHE A 224 -16.17 -32.61 8.13
C PHE A 224 -17.63 -32.69 7.66
N VAL A 225 -17.90 -32.19 6.44
CA VAL A 225 -19.26 -32.20 5.86
C VAL A 225 -19.56 -33.53 5.20
N GLY A 226 -18.57 -34.17 4.59
CA GLY A 226 -18.70 -35.38 3.80
C GLY A 226 -19.09 -35.10 2.34
N ARG A 227 -18.34 -35.69 1.40
CA ARG A 227 -18.56 -35.52 -0.05
C ARG A 227 -19.95 -36.00 -0.50
N GLU A 228 -20.46 -37.04 0.16
CA GLU A 228 -21.76 -37.65 -0.16
C GLU A 228 -22.91 -36.71 0.18
N ARG A 229 -22.86 -36.05 1.34
CA ARG A 229 -23.82 -35.01 1.72
C ARG A 229 -23.80 -33.80 0.78
N LEU A 230 -22.65 -33.52 0.19
CA LEU A 230 -22.50 -32.44 -0.81
C LEU A 230 -22.92 -32.87 -2.22
N GLY A 231 -23.17 -34.16 -2.45
CA GLY A 231 -23.49 -34.68 -3.78
C GLY A 231 -22.34 -34.56 -4.80
N ILE A 232 -21.08 -34.65 -4.33
CA ILE A 232 -19.89 -34.41 -5.17
C ILE A 232 -19.07 -35.69 -5.29
N GLY A 233 -18.95 -36.22 -6.51
CA GLY A 233 -18.09 -37.37 -6.80
C GLY A 233 -16.62 -37.01 -6.90
N TRP A 234 -15.71 -37.95 -6.61
CA TRP A 234 -14.26 -37.78 -6.67
C TRP A 234 -13.77 -37.24 -8.03
N GLY A 235 -14.29 -37.75 -9.13
CA GLY A 235 -13.91 -37.28 -10.47
C GLY A 235 -14.20 -35.80 -10.71
N ARG A 236 -15.26 -35.24 -10.08
CA ARG A 236 -15.54 -33.80 -10.14
C ARG A 236 -14.55 -33.01 -9.27
N ILE A 237 -14.21 -33.52 -8.09
CA ILE A 237 -13.26 -32.90 -7.18
C ILE A 237 -11.88 -32.83 -7.84
N PHE A 238 -11.36 -33.95 -8.35
CA PHE A 238 -10.04 -34.00 -8.99
C PHE A 238 -9.96 -33.11 -10.25
N ARG A 239 -10.99 -33.14 -11.11
CA ARG A 239 -11.02 -32.25 -12.28
C ARG A 239 -11.06 -30.77 -11.90
N ALA A 240 -11.86 -30.40 -10.92
CA ALA A 240 -11.92 -29.02 -10.45
C ALA A 240 -10.61 -28.57 -9.78
N LEU A 241 -10.00 -29.45 -8.97
CA LEU A 241 -8.70 -29.18 -8.34
C LEU A 241 -7.59 -29.00 -9.40
N ALA A 242 -7.51 -29.92 -10.38
CA ALA A 242 -6.55 -29.82 -11.48
C ALA A 242 -6.74 -28.52 -12.27
N ALA A 243 -7.99 -28.18 -12.62
CA ALA A 243 -8.32 -26.94 -13.32
C ALA A 243 -7.91 -25.70 -12.51
N PHE A 244 -8.19 -25.70 -11.21
CA PHE A 244 -7.78 -24.63 -10.31
C PHE A 244 -6.26 -24.47 -10.27
N CYS A 245 -5.52 -25.57 -10.05
CA CYS A 245 -4.06 -25.54 -9.96
C CYS A 245 -3.40 -25.11 -11.29
N VAL A 246 -3.83 -25.71 -12.42
CA VAL A 246 -3.29 -25.34 -13.74
C VAL A 246 -3.55 -23.88 -14.06
N SER A 247 -4.76 -23.40 -13.81
CA SER A 247 -5.11 -21.99 -14.05
C SER A 247 -4.38 -21.04 -13.10
N ALA A 248 -4.13 -21.43 -11.84
CA ALA A 248 -3.37 -20.64 -10.88
C ALA A 248 -1.88 -20.51 -11.26
N LEU A 249 -1.32 -21.51 -11.92
CA LEU A 249 0.07 -21.47 -12.38
C LEU A 249 0.27 -20.67 -13.67
N PHE A 250 -0.79 -20.40 -14.42
CA PHE A 250 -0.70 -19.75 -15.73
C PHE A 250 -0.02 -18.38 -15.66
N VAL A 251 -0.48 -17.48 -14.78
CA VAL A 251 0.08 -16.12 -14.68
C VAL A 251 1.53 -16.11 -14.19
N PRO A 252 1.89 -16.77 -13.07
CA PRO A 252 3.28 -16.80 -12.62
C PRO A 252 4.20 -17.49 -13.62
N ALA A 253 3.76 -18.54 -14.32
CA ALA A 253 4.53 -19.18 -15.37
C ALA A 253 4.75 -18.25 -16.59
N ALA A 254 3.71 -17.51 -17.00
CA ALA A 254 3.83 -16.53 -18.08
C ALA A 254 4.81 -15.40 -17.72
N ILE A 255 4.76 -14.89 -16.48
CA ILE A 255 5.71 -13.88 -15.99
C ILE A 255 7.13 -14.44 -15.98
N ALA A 256 7.35 -15.61 -15.38
CA ALA A 256 8.66 -16.26 -15.33
C ALA A 256 9.21 -16.55 -16.72
N GLY A 257 8.37 -17.06 -17.63
CA GLY A 257 8.71 -17.29 -19.03
C GLY A 257 9.09 -16.02 -19.78
N ALA A 258 8.35 -14.92 -19.59
CA ALA A 258 8.66 -13.63 -20.19
C ALA A 258 10.04 -13.11 -19.75
N PHE A 259 10.36 -13.13 -18.45
CA PHE A 259 11.67 -12.72 -17.96
C PHE A 259 12.80 -13.66 -18.41
N ALA A 260 12.52 -14.96 -18.52
CA ALA A 260 13.48 -15.92 -19.05
C ALA A 260 13.80 -15.68 -20.53
N LEU A 261 12.76 -15.46 -21.37
CA LEU A 261 12.91 -15.13 -22.78
C LEU A 261 13.66 -13.81 -23.03
N CYS A 262 13.48 -12.84 -22.12
CA CYS A 262 14.22 -11.57 -22.16
C CYS A 262 15.66 -11.67 -21.59
N GLY A 263 16.12 -12.85 -21.16
CA GLY A 263 17.46 -13.05 -20.58
C GLY A 263 17.65 -12.47 -19.17
N ILE A 264 16.54 -12.14 -18.47
CA ILE A 264 16.54 -11.45 -17.15
C ILE A 264 16.22 -12.44 -16.01
N TRP A 265 16.13 -13.73 -16.29
CA TRP A 265 15.81 -14.76 -15.30
C TRP A 265 16.69 -14.74 -14.05
N PRO A 266 18.03 -14.57 -14.13
CA PRO A 266 18.87 -14.55 -12.93
C PRO A 266 18.52 -13.38 -11.99
N GLN A 267 18.27 -12.19 -12.55
CA GLN A 267 17.92 -10.99 -11.80
C GLN A 267 16.51 -11.12 -11.19
N PHE A 268 15.53 -11.59 -11.97
CA PHE A 268 14.18 -11.88 -11.48
C PHE A 268 14.22 -12.86 -10.30
N ARG A 269 14.91 -14.00 -10.47
CA ARG A 269 15.06 -15.00 -9.41
C ARG A 269 15.69 -14.38 -8.15
N TYR A 270 16.80 -13.66 -8.33
CA TYR A 270 17.50 -13.03 -7.21
C TYR A 270 16.59 -12.08 -6.43
N TRP A 271 15.94 -11.15 -7.11
CA TRP A 271 15.14 -10.12 -6.44
C TRP A 271 13.86 -10.66 -5.82
N VAL A 272 13.16 -11.55 -6.50
CA VAL A 272 11.87 -12.07 -6.03
C VAL A 272 12.05 -13.15 -4.95
N PHE A 273 13.06 -13.99 -5.06
CA PHE A 273 13.26 -15.12 -4.15
C PHE A 273 14.47 -14.91 -3.23
N ASP A 274 15.67 -14.84 -3.79
CA ASP A 274 16.90 -14.92 -3.01
C ASP A 274 17.08 -13.69 -2.11
N ASN A 275 16.69 -12.50 -2.58
CA ASN A 275 16.76 -11.26 -1.81
C ASN A 275 15.80 -11.25 -0.62
N ASN A 276 14.64 -11.86 -0.73
CA ASN A 276 13.62 -11.89 0.31
C ASN A 276 13.89 -12.94 1.40
N ILE A 277 14.91 -13.79 1.22
CA ILE A 277 15.27 -14.83 2.18
C ILE A 277 16.61 -14.48 2.82
N VAL A 278 16.56 -13.96 4.04
CA VAL A 278 17.74 -13.73 4.85
C VAL A 278 17.62 -14.55 6.13
N PRO A 279 18.42 -15.65 6.28
CA PRO A 279 18.30 -16.54 7.43
C PRO A 279 18.43 -15.82 8.75
N GLY A 280 17.52 -16.10 9.68
CA GLY A 280 17.48 -15.50 11.02
C GLY A 280 16.92 -14.08 11.10
N VAL A 281 16.61 -13.44 9.97
CA VAL A 281 16.06 -12.07 9.95
C VAL A 281 14.54 -12.13 9.92
N ARG A 282 13.93 -11.60 10.97
CA ARG A 282 12.47 -11.48 11.11
C ARG A 282 12.13 -10.32 12.05
N ASN A 283 10.94 -9.77 11.91
CA ASN A 283 10.47 -8.67 12.77
C ASN A 283 9.56 -9.12 13.93
N HIS A 284 9.48 -10.43 14.16
CA HIS A 284 8.74 -11.01 15.29
C HIS A 284 9.51 -12.20 15.89
N PRO A 285 9.24 -12.58 17.14
CA PRO A 285 9.93 -13.68 17.81
C PRO A 285 9.74 -15.03 17.10
N ALA A 286 10.78 -15.85 17.08
CA ALA A 286 10.73 -17.19 16.46
C ALA A 286 9.70 -18.12 17.12
N TRP A 287 9.42 -17.93 18.42
CA TRP A 287 8.44 -18.72 19.16
C TRP A 287 6.98 -18.48 18.69
N TRP A 288 6.71 -17.51 17.82
CA TRP A 288 5.38 -17.33 17.22
C TRP A 288 4.90 -18.55 16.40
N VAL A 289 5.78 -19.50 16.12
CA VAL A 289 5.38 -20.81 15.57
C VAL A 289 4.30 -21.49 16.44
N ILE A 290 4.23 -21.17 17.74
CA ILE A 290 3.19 -21.66 18.65
C ILE A 290 1.79 -21.17 18.24
N ILE A 291 1.70 -20.00 17.57
CA ILE A 291 0.43 -19.46 17.04
C ILE A 291 -0.20 -20.46 16.07
N PHE A 292 0.61 -21.08 15.21
CA PHE A 292 0.12 -22.13 14.33
C PHE A 292 -0.14 -23.43 15.09
N ALA A 293 0.80 -23.86 15.95
CA ALA A 293 0.72 -25.11 16.68
C ALA A 293 -0.51 -25.19 17.61
N VAL A 294 -0.93 -24.08 18.19
CA VAL A 294 -2.12 -24.00 19.05
C VAL A 294 -3.34 -23.47 18.30
N GLY A 295 -3.15 -22.41 17.52
CA GLY A 295 -4.26 -21.71 16.85
C GLY A 295 -4.92 -22.55 15.76
N PHE A 296 -4.16 -23.28 14.95
CA PHE A 296 -4.74 -24.06 13.87
C PHE A 296 -5.56 -25.27 14.36
N PRO A 297 -5.16 -26.05 15.38
CA PRO A 297 -6.05 -27.03 16.02
C PRO A 297 -7.36 -26.42 16.54
N LEU A 298 -7.32 -25.21 17.12
CA LEU A 298 -8.55 -24.52 17.54
C LEU A 298 -9.43 -24.15 16.34
N VAL A 299 -8.85 -23.76 15.22
CA VAL A 299 -9.58 -23.55 13.95
C VAL A 299 -10.24 -24.86 13.48
N ILE A 300 -9.56 -26.00 13.55
CA ILE A 300 -10.10 -27.30 13.20
C ILE A 300 -11.31 -27.66 14.10
N LEU A 301 -11.19 -27.50 15.41
CA LEU A 301 -12.26 -27.71 16.36
C LEU A 301 -13.45 -26.77 16.12
N GLY A 302 -13.18 -25.49 15.86
CA GLY A 302 -14.20 -24.51 15.53
C GLY A 302 -14.95 -24.84 14.24
N ALA A 303 -14.24 -25.25 13.19
CA ALA A 303 -14.84 -25.69 11.93
C ALA A 303 -15.77 -26.93 12.12
N ARG A 304 -15.32 -27.91 12.90
CA ARG A 304 -16.15 -29.06 13.25
C ARG A 304 -17.42 -28.64 13.99
N ARG A 305 -17.31 -27.73 14.96
CA ARG A 305 -18.48 -27.15 15.67
C ARG A 305 -19.43 -26.41 14.73
N ILE A 306 -18.90 -25.63 13.79
CA ILE A 306 -19.71 -24.95 12.78
C ILE A 306 -20.52 -25.94 11.95
N VAL A 307 -19.89 -27.01 11.49
CA VAL A 307 -20.58 -28.03 10.69
C VAL A 307 -21.68 -28.73 11.49
N THR A 308 -21.42 -29.13 12.75
CA THR A 308 -22.42 -29.80 13.60
C THR A 308 -23.57 -28.86 14.02
N ALA A 309 -23.29 -27.57 14.18
CA ALA A 309 -24.29 -26.59 14.60
C ALA A 309 -25.11 -25.97 13.44
N THR A 310 -24.74 -26.26 12.18
CA THR A 310 -25.40 -25.68 11.00
C THR A 310 -26.23 -26.78 10.28
N PRO A 311 -27.57 -26.75 10.32
CA PRO A 311 -28.40 -27.79 9.74
C PRO A 311 -28.29 -27.89 8.21
N GLU A 312 -28.19 -26.75 7.52
CA GLU A 312 -28.14 -26.71 6.07
C GLU A 312 -26.72 -27.04 5.57
N VAL A 313 -26.59 -28.16 4.84
CA VAL A 313 -25.31 -28.72 4.38
C VAL A 313 -24.46 -27.73 3.56
N VAL A 314 -25.09 -26.99 2.64
CA VAL A 314 -24.38 -26.04 1.78
C VAL A 314 -23.86 -24.83 2.59
N VAL A 315 -24.65 -24.34 3.53
CA VAL A 315 -24.24 -23.24 4.43
C VAL A 315 -23.16 -23.72 5.39
N ALA A 316 -23.28 -24.93 5.94
CA ALA A 316 -22.26 -25.57 6.78
C ALA A 316 -20.91 -25.66 6.03
N ALA A 317 -20.95 -26.13 4.79
CA ALA A 317 -19.75 -26.23 3.95
C ALA A 317 -19.12 -24.87 3.68
N ARG A 318 -19.91 -23.87 3.30
CA ARG A 318 -19.41 -22.52 3.05
C ARG A 318 -18.77 -21.89 4.29
N ARG A 319 -19.45 -21.99 5.45
CA ARG A 319 -18.95 -21.46 6.73
C ARG A 319 -17.66 -22.17 7.15
N SER A 320 -17.63 -23.51 7.10
CA SER A 320 -16.43 -24.29 7.41
C SER A 320 -15.26 -23.91 6.49
N PHE A 321 -15.50 -23.85 5.19
CA PHE A 321 -14.50 -23.49 4.21
C PHE A 321 -13.87 -22.11 4.50
N VAL A 322 -14.69 -21.07 4.65
CA VAL A 322 -14.18 -19.71 4.90
C VAL A 322 -13.49 -19.62 6.26
N PHE A 323 -14.05 -20.27 7.30
CA PHE A 323 -13.46 -20.26 8.63
C PHE A 323 -12.08 -20.92 8.66
N VAL A 324 -11.95 -22.10 8.03
CA VAL A 324 -10.66 -22.81 7.94
C VAL A 324 -9.67 -22.02 7.08
N THR A 325 -10.12 -21.51 5.92
CA THR A 325 -9.26 -20.72 5.02
C THR A 325 -8.71 -19.47 5.70
N ALA A 326 -9.57 -18.69 6.36
CA ALA A 326 -9.14 -17.52 7.12
C ALA A 326 -8.26 -17.88 8.32
N GLY A 327 -8.64 -18.92 9.07
CA GLY A 327 -7.91 -19.40 10.24
C GLY A 327 -6.53 -19.97 9.89
N PHE A 328 -6.41 -20.77 8.83
CA PHE A 328 -5.12 -21.24 8.35
C PHE A 328 -4.24 -20.07 7.91
N PHE A 329 -4.77 -19.17 7.08
CA PHE A 329 -4.00 -18.04 6.60
C PHE A 329 -3.43 -17.20 7.74
N ILE A 330 -4.25 -16.78 8.70
CA ILE A 330 -3.78 -15.91 9.79
C ILE A 330 -2.77 -16.62 10.71
N THR A 331 -2.98 -17.88 11.04
CA THR A 331 -2.05 -18.64 11.88
C THR A 331 -0.74 -18.92 11.17
N ALA A 332 -0.79 -19.29 9.88
CA ALA A 332 0.40 -19.54 9.07
C ALA A 332 1.19 -18.24 8.78
N LEU A 333 0.51 -17.16 8.47
CA LEU A 333 1.13 -15.85 8.22
C LEU A 333 1.95 -15.42 9.45
N ASN A 334 1.33 -15.42 10.63
CA ASN A 334 2.00 -14.97 11.86
C ASN A 334 3.12 -15.91 12.31
N SER A 335 3.08 -17.19 11.93
CA SER A 335 4.08 -18.15 12.37
C SER A 335 5.26 -18.28 11.41
N PHE A 336 5.02 -18.24 10.12
CA PHE A 336 6.01 -18.62 9.11
C PHE A 336 6.52 -17.47 8.26
N TRP A 337 5.73 -16.37 8.11
CA TRP A 337 6.19 -15.24 7.30
C TRP A 337 7.18 -14.37 8.11
N PRO A 338 8.41 -14.14 7.64
CA PRO A 338 9.46 -13.55 8.47
C PRO A 338 9.24 -12.07 8.78
N PHE A 339 8.61 -11.32 7.88
CA PHE A 339 8.33 -9.89 8.04
C PHE A 339 6.85 -9.59 7.89
N LEU A 340 6.24 -9.19 9.00
CA LEU A 340 4.83 -8.84 9.08
C LEU A 340 4.66 -7.33 9.06
N SER A 341 3.78 -6.87 8.20
CA SER A 341 3.28 -5.50 8.16
C SER A 341 1.75 -5.53 8.30
N ARG A 342 1.15 -4.41 8.67
CA ARG A 342 -0.31 -4.33 8.84
C ARG A 342 -1.07 -4.55 7.52
N GLN A 343 -0.45 -4.25 6.40
CA GLN A 343 -1.00 -4.48 5.07
C GLN A 343 -1.15 -5.97 4.73
N ASP A 344 -0.33 -6.84 5.33
CA ASP A 344 -0.40 -8.29 5.11
C ASP A 344 -1.71 -8.92 5.59
N TYR A 345 -2.41 -8.23 6.48
CA TYR A 345 -3.71 -8.64 7.00
C TYR A 345 -4.91 -8.20 6.15
N LEU A 346 -4.71 -7.38 5.12
CA LEU A 346 -5.80 -6.91 4.26
C LEU A 346 -6.66 -8.03 3.65
N PRO A 347 -6.11 -9.20 3.22
CA PRO A 347 -6.93 -10.33 2.77
C PRO A 347 -7.76 -10.98 3.87
N PHE A 348 -7.33 -10.85 5.12
CA PHE A 348 -7.95 -11.50 6.29
C PHE A 348 -9.10 -10.67 6.89
N TYR A 349 -8.92 -9.34 7.04
CA TYR A 349 -9.89 -8.49 7.71
C TYR A 349 -11.33 -8.67 7.20
N PRO A 350 -11.63 -8.66 5.88
CA PRO A 350 -12.99 -8.84 5.39
C PRO A 350 -13.62 -10.16 5.82
N LEU A 351 -12.86 -11.25 5.80
CA LEU A 351 -13.35 -12.57 6.23
C LEU A 351 -13.58 -12.63 7.74
N ALA A 352 -12.69 -12.03 8.53
CA ALA A 352 -12.84 -11.93 9.98
C ALA A 352 -14.08 -11.12 10.37
N PHE A 353 -14.30 -9.97 9.72
CA PHE A 353 -15.50 -9.16 9.96
C PHE A 353 -16.79 -9.86 9.53
N VAL A 354 -16.79 -10.63 8.44
CA VAL A 354 -17.95 -11.46 8.05
C VAL A 354 -18.26 -12.50 9.13
N ILE A 355 -17.24 -13.23 9.59
CA ILE A 355 -17.41 -14.27 10.61
C ILE A 355 -17.84 -13.65 11.94
N GLY A 356 -17.15 -12.62 12.38
CA GLY A 356 -17.43 -11.91 13.65
C GLY A 356 -18.82 -11.29 13.67
N THR A 357 -19.19 -10.54 12.63
CA THR A 357 -20.53 -9.93 12.50
C THR A 357 -21.62 -10.99 12.45
N GLY A 358 -21.39 -12.09 11.72
CA GLY A 358 -22.33 -13.21 11.66
C GLY A 358 -22.54 -13.88 13.01
N ALA A 359 -21.46 -14.11 13.76
CA ALA A 359 -21.53 -14.68 15.11
C ALA A 359 -22.25 -13.74 16.09
N VAL A 360 -21.85 -12.47 16.13
CA VAL A 360 -22.44 -11.45 17.02
C VAL A 360 -23.94 -11.29 16.75
N LEU A 361 -24.35 -11.10 15.50
CA LEU A 361 -25.77 -10.94 15.16
C LEU A 361 -26.58 -12.22 15.45
N THR A 362 -26.01 -13.41 15.25
CA THR A 362 -26.69 -14.68 15.58
C THR A 362 -26.94 -14.79 17.10
N VAL A 363 -25.94 -14.45 17.92
CA VAL A 363 -26.08 -14.48 19.39
C VAL A 363 -27.05 -13.38 19.85
N TRP A 364 -26.91 -12.17 19.31
CA TRP A 364 -27.77 -11.03 19.61
C TRP A 364 -29.25 -11.31 19.31
N ASP A 365 -29.55 -11.82 18.10
CA ASP A 365 -30.91 -12.14 17.69
C ASP A 365 -31.54 -13.27 18.55
N ARG A 366 -30.74 -14.22 19.05
CA ARG A 366 -31.19 -15.23 20.02
C ARG A 366 -31.50 -14.62 21.37
N TRP A 367 -30.57 -13.78 21.88
CA TRP A 367 -30.69 -13.15 23.20
C TRP A 367 -31.91 -12.21 23.27
N THR A 368 -32.12 -11.40 22.23
CA THR A 368 -33.23 -10.42 22.16
C THR A 368 -34.60 -11.07 21.98
N ARG A 369 -34.68 -12.30 21.46
CA ARG A 369 -35.95 -13.02 21.35
C ARG A 369 -36.51 -13.51 22.70
N HIS A 370 -35.66 -13.68 23.69
CA HIS A 370 -36.01 -14.29 24.97
C HIS A 370 -36.19 -13.30 26.13
N ARG A 371 -36.08 -11.98 25.92
CA ARG A 371 -36.18 -11.00 26.99
C ARG A 371 -36.95 -9.72 26.59
N ASP A 372 -37.80 -9.24 27.51
CA ASP A 372 -38.56 -7.97 27.38
C ASP A 372 -37.70 -6.69 27.30
N ILE A 373 -36.42 -6.78 27.61
CA ILE A 373 -35.40 -5.70 27.46
C ILE A 373 -35.30 -5.22 25.99
N ALA A 374 -35.88 -5.98 25.07
CA ALA A 374 -35.81 -5.77 23.63
C ALA A 374 -36.36 -4.42 23.10
N LYS A 375 -37.18 -3.66 23.85
CA LYS A 375 -37.79 -2.43 23.31
C LYS A 375 -36.75 -1.32 23.10
N ILE A 376 -35.82 -1.12 24.03
CA ILE A 376 -34.77 -0.07 23.91
C ILE A 376 -33.72 -0.48 22.87
N TRP A 377 -33.30 -1.75 22.87
CA TRP A 377 -32.24 -2.23 21.99
C TRP A 377 -32.70 -2.57 20.57
N ARG A 378 -34.03 -2.63 20.32
CA ARG A 378 -34.59 -2.70 18.95
C ARG A 378 -34.44 -1.37 18.20
N VAL A 379 -34.21 -0.29 18.93
CA VAL A 379 -34.07 1.07 18.36
C VAL A 379 -32.65 1.30 17.87
N VAL A 380 -31.62 0.84 18.62
CA VAL A 380 -30.22 0.98 18.25
C VAL A 380 -29.63 -0.37 17.87
N PRO A 381 -29.39 -0.63 16.58
CA PRO A 381 -28.80 -1.90 16.16
C PRO A 381 -27.36 -2.01 16.67
N MET A 382 -27.03 -3.13 17.34
CA MET A 382 -25.68 -3.38 17.90
C MET A 382 -24.54 -3.14 16.90
N PRO A 383 -24.61 -3.54 15.62
CA PRO A 383 -23.58 -3.24 14.65
C PRO A 383 -23.36 -1.75 14.41
N ALA A 384 -24.41 -0.92 14.53
CA ALA A 384 -24.28 0.53 14.38
C ALA A 384 -23.43 1.13 15.52
N LEU A 385 -23.58 0.62 16.72
CA LEU A 385 -22.77 1.06 17.87
C LEU A 385 -21.27 0.74 17.62
N PHE A 386 -20.96 -0.49 17.18
CA PHE A 386 -19.60 -0.84 16.78
C PHE A 386 -19.07 0.07 15.66
N GLY A 387 -19.89 0.33 14.63
CA GLY A 387 -19.51 1.21 13.53
C GLY A 387 -19.22 2.64 13.98
N VAL A 388 -19.98 3.18 14.96
CA VAL A 388 -19.70 4.49 15.55
C VAL A 388 -18.39 4.46 16.35
N CYS A 389 -18.15 3.41 17.13
CA CYS A 389 -16.88 3.27 17.87
C CYS A 389 -15.67 3.20 16.92
N GLU A 390 -15.73 2.38 15.85
CA GLU A 390 -14.67 2.30 14.83
C GLU A 390 -14.45 3.66 14.14
N LEU A 391 -15.52 4.35 13.78
CA LEU A 391 -15.44 5.68 13.19
C LEU A 391 -14.75 6.68 14.14
N LEU A 392 -15.11 6.69 15.41
CA LEU A 392 -14.47 7.55 16.40
C LEU A 392 -12.98 7.22 16.55
N VAL A 393 -12.62 5.93 16.62
CA VAL A 393 -11.21 5.51 16.66
C VAL A 393 -10.47 5.98 15.40
N ALA A 394 -11.06 5.81 14.22
CA ALA A 394 -10.47 6.24 12.97
C ALA A 394 -10.32 7.76 12.85
N MET A 395 -11.18 8.54 13.51
CA MET A 395 -11.08 10.00 13.53
C MET A 395 -10.08 10.54 14.55
N VAL A 396 -9.84 9.82 15.64
CA VAL A 396 -9.00 10.31 16.76
C VAL A 396 -7.58 9.80 16.68
N ALA A 397 -7.37 8.54 16.28
CA ALA A 397 -6.06 7.91 16.37
C ALA A 397 -4.99 8.49 15.40
N PRO A 398 -5.24 8.75 14.10
CA PRO A 398 -4.41 9.65 13.32
C PRO A 398 -5.07 11.04 13.29
N PRO A 399 -4.32 12.13 13.41
CA PRO A 399 -4.88 13.47 13.25
C PRO A 399 -5.23 13.73 11.78
N LEU A 400 -6.40 13.25 11.34
CA LEU A 400 -6.86 13.38 9.94
C LEU A 400 -7.18 14.82 9.53
N TRP A 401 -7.31 15.73 10.49
CA TRP A 401 -7.42 17.18 10.25
C TRP A 401 -6.08 17.83 9.87
N GLU A 402 -4.95 17.15 10.14
CA GLU A 402 -3.63 17.58 9.69
C GLU A 402 -3.30 16.94 8.35
N ASP A 403 -2.88 17.75 7.39
CA ASP A 403 -2.35 17.23 6.13
C ASP A 403 -0.93 16.68 6.34
N ARG A 404 -0.82 15.37 6.43
CA ARG A 404 0.43 14.63 6.65
C ARG A 404 1.07 14.12 5.35
N THR A 405 0.57 14.58 4.21
CA THR A 405 1.04 14.17 2.87
C THR A 405 2.07 15.15 2.29
N LYS A 406 2.21 16.34 2.89
CA LYS A 406 3.04 17.43 2.37
C LYS A 406 4.50 17.06 2.20
N LEU A 407 5.04 16.27 3.13
CA LEU A 407 6.47 15.95 3.12
C LEU A 407 6.89 15.21 1.85
N GLU A 408 6.12 14.21 1.44
CA GLU A 408 6.38 13.43 0.23
C GLU A 408 5.99 14.21 -1.04
N SER A 409 4.87 14.92 -1.03
CA SER A 409 4.44 15.71 -2.20
C SER A 409 5.38 16.88 -2.47
N ASP A 410 5.93 17.51 -1.43
CA ASP A 410 6.96 18.54 -1.57
C ASP A 410 8.27 17.95 -2.11
N LEU A 411 8.71 16.78 -1.59
CA LEU A 411 9.87 16.07 -2.13
C LEU A 411 9.73 15.79 -3.62
N LEU A 412 8.58 15.27 -4.06
CA LEU A 412 8.33 14.96 -5.47
C LEU A 412 8.31 16.23 -6.34
N ARG A 413 7.65 17.29 -5.88
CA ARG A 413 7.60 18.58 -6.58
C ARG A 413 9.00 19.20 -6.70
N ASP A 414 9.75 19.20 -5.60
CA ASP A 414 11.08 19.80 -5.55
C ASP A 414 12.09 18.99 -6.36
N THR A 415 11.97 17.65 -6.38
CA THR A 415 12.75 16.79 -7.28
C THR A 415 12.52 17.15 -8.75
N LEU A 416 11.24 17.26 -9.17
CA LEU A 416 10.89 17.64 -10.54
C LEU A 416 11.40 19.04 -10.91
N LYS A 417 11.34 19.98 -9.95
CA LYS A 417 11.82 21.33 -10.16
C LYS A 417 13.35 21.38 -10.25
N LEU A 418 14.05 20.59 -9.44
CA LEU A 418 15.50 20.65 -9.27
C LEU A 418 16.25 19.89 -10.36
N THR A 419 15.70 18.80 -10.90
CA THR A 419 16.42 17.84 -11.76
C THR A 419 15.84 17.75 -13.16
N GLU A 420 16.68 17.35 -14.12
CA GLU A 420 16.28 17.01 -15.49
C GLU A 420 16.00 15.49 -15.62
N PRO A 421 15.28 15.06 -16.67
CA PRO A 421 14.92 13.63 -16.85
C PRO A 421 16.10 12.66 -16.91
N GLY A 422 17.27 13.13 -17.33
CA GLY A 422 18.50 12.32 -17.43
C GLY A 422 19.35 12.30 -16.17
N ASP A 423 19.02 13.11 -15.16
CA ASP A 423 19.80 13.19 -13.94
C ASP A 423 19.62 11.93 -13.08
N PHE A 424 20.73 11.49 -12.48
CA PHE A 424 20.71 10.48 -11.44
C PHE A 424 20.55 11.12 -10.06
N VAL A 425 19.80 10.43 -9.20
CA VAL A 425 19.62 10.85 -7.82
C VAL A 425 20.03 9.73 -6.86
N PHE A 426 20.52 10.10 -5.70
CA PHE A 426 20.65 9.18 -4.59
C PHE A 426 19.38 9.23 -3.75
N ASP A 427 18.66 8.13 -3.71
CA ASP A 427 17.64 7.88 -2.73
C ASP A 427 17.67 6.41 -2.26
N ARG A 428 17.06 6.12 -1.14
CA ARG A 428 17.15 4.80 -0.50
C ARG A 428 16.37 3.73 -1.27
N LYS A 429 15.18 4.06 -1.78
CA LYS A 429 14.29 3.05 -2.37
C LYS A 429 13.32 3.57 -3.44
N GLY A 430 13.62 4.69 -4.07
CA GLY A 430 12.76 5.32 -5.08
C GLY A 430 11.83 6.40 -4.54
N GLU A 431 12.20 7.05 -3.42
CA GLU A 431 11.39 8.12 -2.81
C GLU A 431 11.24 9.33 -3.74
N THR A 432 12.19 9.59 -4.62
CA THR A 432 12.16 10.67 -5.61
C THR A 432 11.31 10.36 -6.85
N VAL A 433 10.91 9.12 -7.04
CA VAL A 433 10.05 8.56 -8.10
C VAL A 433 10.58 8.77 -9.52
N PHE A 434 10.80 10.02 -9.95
CA PHE A 434 10.90 10.43 -11.36
C PHE A 434 12.31 10.41 -11.95
N ARG A 435 13.29 9.87 -11.26
CA ARG A 435 14.69 9.83 -11.69
C ARG A 435 15.31 8.46 -11.48
N GLN A 436 16.29 8.15 -12.32
CA GLN A 436 17.09 6.95 -12.09
C GLN A 436 17.91 7.10 -10.80
N ARG A 437 18.03 6.02 -10.08
CA ARG A 437 18.81 5.96 -8.86
C ARG A 437 20.26 5.64 -9.19
N CYS A 438 21.21 6.36 -8.60
CA CYS A 438 22.63 6.07 -8.75
C CYS A 438 23.00 4.71 -8.13
N PHE A 439 22.32 4.34 -7.04
CA PHE A 439 22.51 3.06 -6.36
C PHE A 439 21.32 2.13 -6.68
N TYR A 440 21.61 1.04 -7.39
CA TYR A 440 20.59 0.14 -7.91
C TYR A 440 19.75 -0.58 -6.83
N PRO A 441 20.34 -1.22 -5.75
CA PRO A 441 19.55 -1.95 -4.76
C PRO A 441 18.57 -1.07 -3.99
N VAL A 442 17.40 -1.61 -3.68
CA VAL A 442 16.44 -1.00 -2.75
C VAL A 442 16.95 -1.22 -1.33
N VAL A 443 17.11 -0.15 -0.54
CA VAL A 443 17.63 -0.23 0.82
C VAL A 443 16.48 -0.34 1.82
N GLU A 444 16.17 -1.56 2.19
CA GLU A 444 15.22 -1.98 3.21
C GLU A 444 15.91 -2.83 4.28
N THR A 445 15.16 -3.33 5.24
CA THR A 445 15.69 -4.14 6.35
C THR A 445 16.53 -5.33 5.87
N PHE A 446 16.15 -6.00 4.78
CA PHE A 446 16.94 -7.11 4.23
C PHE A 446 18.26 -6.64 3.63
N THR A 447 18.26 -5.52 2.92
CA THR A 447 19.47 -4.93 2.31
C THR A 447 20.42 -4.40 3.39
N GLU A 448 19.89 -3.72 4.41
CA GLU A 448 20.65 -3.29 5.58
C GLU A 448 21.35 -4.46 6.26
N GLU A 449 20.65 -5.57 6.47
CA GLU A 449 21.24 -6.78 7.03
C GLU A 449 22.30 -7.41 6.11
N ARG A 450 22.10 -7.36 4.78
CA ARG A 450 23.10 -7.82 3.82
C ARG A 450 24.37 -6.99 3.84
N PHE A 451 24.26 -5.67 3.99
CA PHE A 451 25.42 -4.80 4.23
C PHE A 451 26.15 -5.22 5.52
N ARG A 452 25.41 -5.36 6.61
CA ARG A 452 25.97 -5.72 7.92
C ARG A 452 26.71 -7.07 7.90
N ARG A 453 26.24 -8.04 7.11
CA ARG A 453 26.86 -9.36 6.94
C ARG A 453 27.95 -9.39 5.87
N GLY A 454 28.20 -8.30 5.16
CA GLY A 454 29.14 -8.27 4.04
C GLY A 454 28.69 -9.05 2.79
N TRP A 455 27.39 -9.38 2.71
CA TRP A 455 26.81 -10.08 1.55
C TRP A 455 26.50 -9.14 0.38
N MET A 456 26.53 -7.85 0.62
CA MET A 456 26.37 -6.80 -0.39
C MET A 456 27.43 -5.74 -0.16
N ALA A 457 28.14 -5.37 -1.21
CA ALA A 457 29.18 -4.33 -1.16
C ALA A 457 28.53 -2.94 -1.08
N ASP A 458 29.02 -2.10 -0.16
CA ASP A 458 28.72 -0.68 -0.13
C ASP A 458 29.56 0.06 -1.17
N ASN A 459 29.03 0.19 -2.38
CA ASN A 459 29.64 0.96 -3.46
C ASN A 459 28.87 2.24 -3.79
N VAL A 460 28.04 2.72 -2.88
CA VAL A 460 27.14 3.88 -3.07
C VAL A 460 27.95 5.12 -3.42
N ILE A 461 28.99 5.43 -2.66
CA ILE A 461 29.87 6.59 -2.87
C ILE A 461 30.40 6.60 -4.31
N ARG A 462 31.00 5.49 -4.73
CA ARG A 462 31.53 5.34 -6.09
C ARG A 462 30.44 5.54 -7.13
N ARG A 463 29.27 4.95 -6.94
CA ARG A 463 28.15 5.10 -7.86
C ARG A 463 27.64 6.54 -7.96
N CYS A 464 27.54 7.26 -6.85
CA CYS A 464 27.16 8.67 -6.86
C CYS A 464 28.16 9.51 -7.67
N ILE A 465 29.46 9.23 -7.55
CA ILE A 465 30.52 9.91 -8.30
C ILE A 465 30.44 9.55 -9.80
N ASP A 466 30.39 8.25 -10.12
CA ASP A 466 30.36 7.74 -11.50
C ASP A 466 29.16 8.28 -12.29
N THR A 467 27.98 8.40 -11.63
CA THR A 467 26.75 8.91 -12.25
C THR A 467 26.56 10.43 -12.10
N ARG A 468 27.50 11.12 -11.47
CA ARG A 468 27.42 12.55 -11.15
C ARG A 468 26.11 12.93 -10.46
N SER A 469 25.71 12.16 -9.47
CA SER A 469 24.47 12.38 -8.72
C SER A 469 24.59 13.60 -7.83
N CYS A 470 24.20 14.77 -8.34
CA CYS A 470 24.24 16.02 -7.58
C CYS A 470 23.08 16.19 -6.60
N VAL A 471 22.10 15.29 -6.58
CA VAL A 471 20.92 15.33 -5.72
C VAL A 471 20.83 14.07 -4.87
N ALA A 472 20.57 14.25 -3.57
CA ALA A 472 20.42 13.16 -2.62
C ALA A 472 19.21 13.39 -1.69
N THR A 473 18.64 12.29 -1.17
CA THR A 473 17.73 12.31 -0.01
C THR A 473 18.49 11.96 1.27
N LEU A 474 17.76 11.91 2.41
CA LEU A 474 18.36 11.49 3.68
C LEU A 474 18.87 10.05 3.58
N PRO A 475 20.14 9.78 3.97
CA PRO A 475 20.78 8.48 3.82
C PRO A 475 20.50 7.51 4.99
N ASP A 476 19.34 7.60 5.63
CA ASP A 476 18.98 6.70 6.73
C ASP A 476 19.04 5.23 6.29
N ARG A 477 19.42 4.34 7.18
CA ARG A 477 19.71 2.90 6.96
C ARG A 477 20.90 2.58 6.06
N MET A 478 21.68 3.57 5.68
CA MET A 478 22.93 3.33 4.95
C MET A 478 24.08 3.00 5.93
N PRO A 479 25.13 2.30 5.45
CA PRO A 479 26.35 2.14 6.23
C PRO A 479 26.92 3.50 6.70
N ALA A 480 27.51 3.52 7.88
CA ALA A 480 27.99 4.75 8.50
C ALA A 480 28.99 5.56 7.64
N ALA A 481 29.76 4.90 6.79
CA ALA A 481 30.68 5.55 5.86
C ALA A 481 29.90 6.36 4.79
N THR A 482 28.92 5.74 4.14
CA THR A 482 28.06 6.38 3.15
C THR A 482 27.21 7.50 3.77
N PHE A 483 26.66 7.27 4.98
CA PHE A 483 25.91 8.29 5.71
C PHE A 483 26.73 9.56 5.92
N ARG A 484 27.93 9.42 6.52
CA ARG A 484 28.84 10.56 6.77
C ARG A 484 29.27 11.24 5.48
N TRP A 485 29.57 10.47 4.44
CA TRP A 485 30.00 11.03 3.16
C TRP A 485 28.90 11.91 2.53
N ILE A 486 27.64 11.48 2.57
CA ILE A 486 26.52 12.29 2.06
C ILE A 486 26.34 13.54 2.92
N GLU A 487 26.42 13.44 4.25
CA GLU A 487 26.28 14.62 5.11
C GLU A 487 27.39 15.66 4.90
N GLN A 488 28.59 15.22 4.59
CA GLN A 488 29.74 16.11 4.37
C GLN A 488 29.74 16.77 2.99
N ASN A 489 29.15 16.11 1.98
CA ASN A 489 29.28 16.53 0.58
C ASN A 489 27.97 17.01 -0.06
N TYR A 490 26.86 16.99 0.69
CA TYR A 490 25.58 17.47 0.22
C TYR A 490 24.92 18.38 1.25
N LEU A 491 24.59 19.59 0.85
CA LEU A 491 23.91 20.56 1.71
C LEU A 491 22.39 20.42 1.63
N PRO A 492 21.67 20.52 2.76
CA PRO A 492 20.22 20.47 2.77
C PRO A 492 19.62 21.72 2.13
N VAL A 493 18.78 21.52 1.11
CA VAL A 493 18.05 22.60 0.39
C VAL A 493 16.53 22.48 0.56
N GLY A 494 16.08 21.46 1.26
CA GLY A 494 14.69 21.18 1.61
C GLY A 494 14.63 20.22 2.80
N LYS A 495 13.43 19.94 3.30
CA LYS A 495 13.26 19.07 4.47
C LYS A 495 13.86 17.67 4.29
N ARG A 496 13.86 17.15 3.07
CA ARG A 496 14.38 15.80 2.73
C ARG A 496 15.36 15.81 1.56
N LEU A 497 15.53 16.94 0.88
CA LEU A 497 16.32 17.07 -0.32
C LEU A 497 17.66 17.75 -0.01
N ARG A 498 18.74 17.18 -0.52
CA ARG A 498 20.09 17.68 -0.41
C ARG A 498 20.70 17.80 -1.80
N VAL A 499 21.63 18.72 -1.99
CA VAL A 499 22.37 18.89 -3.24
C VAL A 499 23.86 18.95 -2.98
N ALA A 500 24.65 18.50 -3.96
CA ALA A 500 26.10 18.51 -3.89
C ALA A 500 26.61 19.93 -3.58
N GLY A 501 27.43 20.04 -2.54
CA GLY A 501 27.95 21.31 -2.06
C GLY A 501 28.52 21.21 -0.66
N VAL A 502 29.26 22.25 -0.28
CA VAL A 502 29.93 22.37 1.03
C VAL A 502 29.83 23.78 1.56
N LEU A 503 29.75 23.93 2.88
CA LEU A 503 29.92 25.23 3.54
C LEU A 503 31.42 25.59 3.56
N LEU A 504 31.75 26.82 3.25
CA LEU A 504 33.13 27.28 3.30
C LEU A 504 33.46 27.82 4.69
N HIS A 505 34.49 27.23 5.29
CA HIS A 505 35.03 27.69 6.56
C HIS A 505 36.32 28.47 6.27
N SER A 506 36.35 29.75 6.67
CA SER A 506 37.50 30.61 6.43
C SER A 506 38.74 30.15 7.24
N SER A 507 39.89 30.33 6.64
CA SER A 507 41.16 30.35 7.39
C SER A 507 41.18 31.53 8.38
N THR A 508 42.23 31.61 9.20
CA THR A 508 42.41 32.63 10.23
C THR A 508 42.35 34.07 9.70
N ASP A 509 42.58 34.30 8.42
CA ASP A 509 42.53 35.60 7.77
C ASP A 509 41.14 36.03 7.24
N GLY A 510 40.13 35.11 7.33
CA GLY A 510 38.76 35.34 6.91
C GLY A 510 38.56 35.54 5.38
N LYS A 511 39.61 35.27 4.55
CA LYS A 511 39.55 35.42 3.10
C LYS A 511 39.87 34.17 2.29
N ASN A 512 40.70 33.29 2.83
CA ASN A 512 41.12 32.09 2.14
C ASN A 512 40.26 30.90 2.56
N PHE A 513 39.77 30.12 1.59
CA PHE A 513 38.91 28.99 1.76
C PHE A 513 39.42 27.83 0.92
N ASP A 514 39.85 26.74 1.58
CA ASP A 514 40.15 25.46 0.93
C ASP A 514 38.95 24.57 1.11
N PHE A 515 38.49 23.95 0.03
CA PHE A 515 37.34 23.04 0.06
C PHE A 515 37.52 21.90 -0.94
N GLU A 516 36.84 20.78 -0.70
CA GLU A 516 36.86 19.64 -1.60
C GLU A 516 35.52 19.50 -2.31
N THR A 517 35.54 19.25 -3.61
CA THR A 517 34.38 18.76 -4.37
C THR A 517 34.60 17.30 -4.73
N VAL A 518 33.62 16.45 -4.45
CA VAL A 518 33.73 15.00 -4.73
C VAL A 518 33.01 14.61 -6.02
N ILE A 519 32.05 15.41 -6.46
CA ILE A 519 31.26 15.15 -7.68
C ILE A 519 31.66 16.18 -8.73
N PRO A 520 32.22 15.75 -9.88
CA PRO A 520 32.55 16.67 -10.97
C PRO A 520 31.28 17.29 -11.58
N ALA A 521 31.07 18.57 -11.37
CA ALA A 521 29.87 19.28 -11.84
C ALA A 521 30.13 20.81 -11.93
N SER A 522 29.18 21.57 -12.49
CA SER A 522 29.17 23.03 -12.42
C SER A 522 28.70 23.51 -11.04
N TYR A 523 29.48 24.37 -10.40
CA TYR A 523 29.19 24.93 -9.07
C TYR A 523 29.15 26.44 -9.10
N LYS A 524 28.44 27.05 -8.15
CA LYS A 524 28.49 28.47 -7.82
C LYS A 524 28.86 28.67 -6.37
N ILE A 525 29.69 29.68 -6.10
CA ILE A 525 29.93 30.13 -4.74
C ILE A 525 28.91 31.22 -4.43
N ILE A 526 28.16 31.04 -3.35
CA ILE A 526 27.09 31.94 -2.92
C ILE A 526 27.32 32.39 -1.49
N ALA A 527 26.87 33.60 -1.20
CA ALA A 527 26.84 34.18 0.14
C ALA A 527 25.45 33.99 0.77
N ARG A 528 25.40 33.87 2.09
CA ARG A 528 24.15 33.74 2.85
C ARG A 528 23.19 34.91 2.62
N ASP A 529 23.71 36.12 2.51
CA ASP A 529 22.96 37.35 2.27
C ASP A 529 22.56 37.58 0.80
N ALA A 530 22.82 36.60 -0.06
CA ALA A 530 22.58 36.67 -1.51
C ALA A 530 23.43 37.72 -2.27
N SER A 531 24.46 38.29 -1.65
CA SER A 531 25.40 39.19 -2.33
C SER A 531 26.20 38.42 -3.40
N THR A 532 26.64 39.17 -4.42
CA THR A 532 27.54 38.63 -5.47
C THR A 532 28.91 38.34 -4.88
N VAL A 533 29.36 37.10 -4.99
CA VAL A 533 30.69 36.70 -4.49
C VAL A 533 31.73 36.92 -5.57
N MET A 534 32.76 37.70 -5.23
CA MET A 534 33.88 38.00 -6.10
C MET A 534 35.18 37.51 -5.47
N GLY A 535 36.11 37.04 -6.30
CA GLY A 535 37.39 36.52 -5.78
C GLY A 535 38.24 35.88 -6.84
N VAL A 536 39.12 34.98 -6.39
CA VAL A 536 39.98 34.13 -7.22
C VAL A 536 39.72 32.67 -6.85
N LEU A 537 39.31 31.87 -7.81
CA LEU A 537 39.07 30.44 -7.65
C LEU A 537 40.10 29.66 -8.46
N ASP A 538 40.91 28.87 -7.81
CA ASP A 538 42.00 28.07 -8.40
C ASP A 538 42.97 28.93 -9.26
N GLY A 539 43.30 30.14 -8.78
CA GLY A 539 44.18 31.06 -9.47
C GLY A 539 43.52 31.91 -10.56
N GLU A 540 42.24 31.68 -10.89
CA GLU A 540 41.52 32.44 -11.90
C GLU A 540 40.46 33.37 -11.29
N ARG A 541 40.22 34.52 -11.93
CA ARG A 541 39.20 35.48 -11.48
C ARG A 541 37.82 34.86 -11.46
N TYR A 542 37.13 35.01 -10.33
CA TYR A 542 35.76 34.54 -10.11
C TYR A 542 34.80 35.72 -9.94
N GLU A 543 33.73 35.76 -10.76
CA GLU A 543 32.74 36.83 -10.81
C GLU A 543 31.32 36.39 -10.48
N GLY A 544 31.14 35.38 -9.62
CA GLY A 544 29.82 34.85 -9.22
C GLY A 544 29.12 34.00 -10.27
N LYS A 545 29.80 33.64 -11.37
CA LYS A 545 29.28 32.78 -12.43
C LYS A 545 29.54 31.29 -12.08
N GLU A 546 28.77 30.42 -12.71
CA GLU A 546 29.03 28.98 -12.59
C GLU A 546 30.40 28.59 -13.16
N ARG A 547 31.06 27.64 -12.51
CA ARG A 547 32.30 27.05 -12.95
C ARG A 547 32.29 25.56 -12.78
N PHE A 548 32.75 24.82 -13.78
CA PHE A 548 32.95 23.39 -13.66
C PHE A 548 34.16 23.14 -12.73
N LEU A 549 33.92 22.34 -11.67
CA LEU A 549 34.95 21.88 -10.75
C LEU A 549 35.10 20.35 -10.91
N SER A 550 36.36 19.92 -11.04
CA SER A 550 36.71 18.49 -10.99
C SER A 550 36.60 17.97 -9.56
N ALA A 551 36.64 16.65 -9.40
CA ALA A 551 36.81 16.11 -8.05
C ALA A 551 38.22 16.44 -7.52
N GLY A 552 38.32 16.96 -6.30
CA GLY A 552 39.58 17.34 -5.66
C GLY A 552 39.46 18.58 -4.79
N ILE A 553 40.63 19.05 -4.34
CA ILE A 553 40.76 20.24 -3.49
C ILE A 553 40.81 21.48 -4.39
N HIS A 554 40.03 22.48 -3.99
CA HIS A 554 39.93 23.78 -4.64
C HIS A 554 40.22 24.88 -3.62
N THR A 555 40.80 25.97 -4.08
CA THR A 555 41.12 27.14 -3.25
C THR A 555 40.36 28.37 -3.76
N PHE A 556 39.60 29.00 -2.87
CA PHE A 556 38.94 30.28 -3.15
C PHE A 556 39.44 31.38 -2.25
N VAL A 557 39.85 32.50 -2.86
CA VAL A 557 40.28 33.69 -2.17
C VAL A 557 39.25 34.79 -2.41
N GLN A 558 38.54 35.21 -1.36
CA GLN A 558 37.49 36.22 -1.45
C GLN A 558 38.10 37.65 -1.48
N THR A 559 37.53 38.53 -2.30
CA THR A 559 37.99 39.91 -2.41
C THR A 559 37.69 40.73 -1.15
N SER A 560 36.51 40.51 -0.53
CA SER A 560 36.08 41.20 0.70
C SER A 560 35.80 40.19 1.81
N ALA A 561 36.40 40.37 2.99
CA ALA A 561 36.19 39.48 4.13
C ALA A 561 34.77 39.59 4.74
N GLY A 562 34.24 38.51 5.35
CA GLY A 562 33.14 38.55 6.29
C GLY A 562 31.82 37.92 5.90
N ALA A 563 31.72 37.17 4.79
CA ALA A 563 30.47 36.45 4.45
C ALA A 563 30.55 34.97 4.77
N ASN A 564 29.45 34.37 5.28
CA ASN A 564 29.26 32.92 5.29
C ASN A 564 29.02 32.49 3.83
N LEU A 565 29.91 31.65 3.31
CA LEU A 565 29.89 31.19 1.93
C LEU A 565 29.55 29.70 1.84
N ALA A 566 28.93 29.33 0.72
CA ALA A 566 28.75 27.92 0.35
C ALA A 566 29.09 27.73 -1.13
N VAL A 567 29.72 26.60 -1.45
CA VAL A 567 29.79 26.07 -2.80
C VAL A 567 28.61 25.19 -3.02
N LEU A 568 27.81 25.44 -4.03
CA LEU A 568 26.58 24.66 -4.29
C LEU A 568 26.50 24.34 -5.79
N TRP A 569 25.97 23.16 -6.10
CA TRP A 569 25.65 22.77 -7.48
C TRP A 569 24.89 23.89 -8.21
N ALA A 570 25.37 24.32 -9.35
CA ALA A 570 24.90 25.53 -10.02
C ALA A 570 23.41 25.47 -10.39
N GLN A 571 22.94 24.32 -10.90
CA GLN A 571 21.54 24.11 -11.26
C GLN A 571 20.59 24.30 -10.07
N ALA A 572 21.01 23.99 -8.85
CA ALA A 572 20.18 24.23 -7.67
C ALA A 572 19.92 25.74 -7.48
N ILE A 573 20.95 26.55 -7.65
CA ILE A 573 20.85 28.01 -7.52
C ILE A 573 19.95 28.59 -8.62
N ASP A 574 20.14 28.15 -9.87
CA ASP A 574 19.35 28.60 -11.02
C ASP A 574 17.85 28.23 -10.87
N ARG A 575 17.55 27.19 -10.14
CA ARG A 575 16.18 26.73 -9.79
C ARG A 575 15.67 27.34 -8.48
N ASN A 576 16.39 28.33 -7.90
CA ASN A 576 16.06 29.02 -6.63
C ASN A 576 16.06 28.10 -5.40
N PHE A 577 16.98 27.14 -5.37
CA PHE A 577 17.27 26.38 -4.15
C PHE A 577 18.51 26.97 -3.46
N ARG A 578 18.48 27.02 -2.14
CA ARG A 578 19.58 27.49 -1.31
C ARG A 578 19.73 26.60 -0.08
N PRO A 579 20.92 26.54 0.53
CA PRO A 579 21.08 25.85 1.80
C PRO A 579 20.10 26.40 2.85
N ILE A 580 19.48 25.52 3.60
CA ILE A 580 18.61 25.89 4.73
C ILE A 580 19.40 26.03 6.04
N GLU A 581 20.60 25.48 6.09
CA GLU A 581 21.58 25.58 7.16
C GLU A 581 22.86 26.22 6.61
N TRP A 582 23.49 27.11 7.40
CA TRP A 582 24.69 27.88 7.01
C TRP A 582 25.76 27.81 8.08
#